data_0fe9e60bc0da8937548d0ed31b9b2be8
#
_entry.id   0fe9e60bc0da8937548d0ed31b9b2be8
#
_cell.length_a   1.000
_cell.length_b   1.000
_cell.length_c   1.000
_cell.angle_alpha   90.00
_cell.angle_beta   90.00
_cell.angle_gamma   90.00
#
_symmetry.space_group_name_H-M   'P 1'
#
loop_
_entity.id
_entity.type
_entity.pdbx_description
1 polymer ?
#
loop_
_entity_poly.entity_id
_entity_poly.type
_entity_poly.pdbx_seq_one_letter_code
_entity_poly.pdbx_strand_id
1 'polypeptide(L)' 'MTPKELAISLTEDFFIGLEIKNYKLAVKCAIYTAHQRIQETFDIERIKYLKKVVNELEKL' A
#
# COMPACT_ATOMS: atom_id res chain seq x y z
N MET A 1 -4.05 -0.38 13.24
CA MET A 1 -4.49 -0.64 11.86
C MET A 1 -3.88 -1.94 11.36
N THR A 2 -4.69 -2.84 10.84
CA THR A 2 -4.19 -4.09 10.29
C THR A 2 -3.56 -3.86 8.92
N PRO A 3 -2.68 -4.77 8.44
CA PRO A 3 -2.12 -4.64 7.09
C PRO A 3 -3.19 -4.54 6.00
N LYS A 4 -4.29 -5.29 6.15
CA LYS A 4 -5.39 -5.23 5.18
C LYS A 4 -6.07 -3.87 5.17
N GLU A 5 -6.30 -3.29 6.34
CA GLU A 5 -6.91 -1.97 6.46
C GLU A 5 -6.02 -0.90 5.84
N LEU A 6 -4.71 -0.97 6.09
CA LEU A 6 -3.79 -0.01 5.49
C LEU A 6 -3.71 -0.18 3.98
N ALA A 7 -3.74 -1.42 3.49
CA ALA A 7 -3.75 -1.69 2.04
C ALA A 7 -4.95 -1.04 1.37
N ILE A 8 -6.13 -1.20 1.95
CA ILE A 8 -7.36 -0.61 1.42
C ILE A 8 -7.28 0.92 1.49
N SER A 9 -6.80 1.45 2.61
CA SER A 9 -6.67 2.90 2.80
C SER A 9 -5.72 3.53 1.77
N LEU A 10 -4.57 2.92 1.54
CA LEU A 10 -3.62 3.40 0.55
C LEU A 10 -4.21 3.38 -0.86
N THR A 11 -4.91 2.31 -1.20
CA THR A 11 -5.55 2.19 -2.51
C THR A 11 -6.62 3.27 -2.69
N GLU A 12 -7.43 3.50 -1.67
CA GLU A 12 -8.48 4.53 -1.72
C GLU A 12 -7.89 5.93 -1.81
N ASP A 13 -6.75 6.20 -1.18
CA ASP A 13 -6.07 7.49 -1.30
C ASP A 13 -5.74 7.81 -2.76
N PHE A 14 -5.32 6.82 -3.53
CA PHE A 14 -5.05 7.00 -4.94
C PHE A 14 -6.33 6.98 -5.78
N PHE A 15 -7.23 6.07 -5.48
CA PHE A 15 -8.44 5.88 -6.28
C PHE A 15 -9.40 7.07 -6.15
N ILE A 16 -9.61 7.53 -4.92
CA ILE A 16 -10.54 8.63 -4.62
C ILE A 16 -9.80 9.96 -4.54
N GLY A 17 -8.73 10.02 -3.73
CA GLY A 17 -8.01 11.26 -3.46
C GLY A 17 -7.35 11.87 -4.68
N LEU A 18 -6.75 11.08 -5.55
CA LEU A 18 -6.12 11.53 -6.78
C LEU A 18 -6.98 11.28 -8.01
N GLU A 19 -8.24 10.86 -7.81
CA GLU A 19 -9.19 10.62 -8.90
C GLU A 19 -8.68 9.66 -9.96
N ILE A 20 -7.88 8.67 -9.56
CA ILE A 20 -7.43 7.62 -10.47
C ILE A 20 -8.61 6.68 -10.70
N LYS A 21 -9.19 6.71 -11.90
CA LYS A 21 -10.41 5.96 -12.20
C LYS A 21 -10.20 4.47 -12.39
N ASN A 22 -8.98 4.03 -12.59
CA ASN A 22 -8.65 2.62 -12.76
C ASN A 22 -8.19 2.04 -11.42
N TYR A 23 -9.02 1.16 -10.84
CA TYR A 23 -8.73 0.57 -9.52
C TYR A 23 -7.41 -0.21 -9.52
N LYS A 24 -7.14 -0.97 -10.59
CA LYS A 24 -5.88 -1.73 -10.70
C LYS A 24 -4.67 -0.81 -10.70
N LEU A 25 -4.78 0.34 -11.35
CA LEU A 25 -3.71 1.32 -11.34
C LEU A 25 -3.52 1.92 -9.94
N ALA A 26 -4.62 2.19 -9.24
CA ALA A 26 -4.57 2.67 -7.87
C ALA A 26 -3.85 1.66 -6.97
N VAL A 27 -4.14 0.36 -7.13
CA VAL A 27 -3.46 -0.70 -6.39
C VAL A 27 -1.95 -0.70 -6.70
N LYS A 28 -1.57 -0.57 -7.97
CA LYS A 28 -0.15 -0.50 -8.35
C LYS A 28 0.55 0.69 -7.72
N CYS A 29 -0.10 1.84 -7.68
CA CYS A 29 0.45 3.03 -7.02
C CYS A 29 0.63 2.79 -5.52
N ALA A 30 -0.33 2.13 -4.88
CA ALA A 30 -0.23 1.79 -3.46
C ALA A 30 0.92 0.82 -3.19
N ILE A 31 1.11 -0.18 -4.06
CA ILE A 31 2.23 -1.12 -3.96
C ILE A 31 3.56 -0.36 -4.08
N TYR A 32 3.68 0.51 -5.06
CA TYR A 32 4.88 1.33 -5.24
C TYR A 32 5.16 2.16 -3.98
N THR A 33 4.14 2.79 -3.43
CA THR A 33 4.28 3.60 -2.20
C THR A 33 4.76 2.74 -1.03
N ALA A 34 4.20 1.54 -0.87
CA ALA A 34 4.60 0.64 0.21
C ALA A 34 6.07 0.21 0.06
N HIS A 35 6.50 -0.09 -1.17
CA HIS A 35 7.91 -0.43 -1.43
C HIS A 35 8.84 0.74 -1.13
N GLN A 36 8.46 1.96 -1.48
CA GLN A 36 9.25 3.14 -1.16
C GLN A 36 9.42 3.30 0.35
N ARG A 37 8.35 3.10 1.11
CA ARG A 37 8.41 3.19 2.58
C ARG A 37 9.30 2.11 3.16
N ILE A 38 9.29 0.90 2.60
CA ILE A 38 10.18 -0.19 3.04
C ILE A 38 11.64 0.22 2.86
N GLN A 39 11.97 0.83 1.73
CA GLN A 39 13.34 1.25 1.44
C GLN A 39 13.80 2.40 2.33
N GLU A 40 12.89 3.22 2.81
CA GLU A 40 13.20 4.41 3.59
C GLU A 40 13.26 4.16 5.10
N THR A 41 12.81 3.00 5.57
CA THR A 41 12.78 2.72 7.00
C THR A 41 13.88 1.76 7.41
N PHE A 42 14.41 1.95 8.63
CA PHE A 42 15.38 1.04 9.24
C PHE A 42 14.76 0.20 10.35
N ASP A 43 13.48 0.39 10.63
CA ASP A 43 12.76 -0.36 11.67
C ASP A 43 12.31 -1.71 11.12
N ILE A 44 12.89 -2.78 11.64
CA ILE A 44 12.61 -4.16 11.18
C ILE A 44 11.13 -4.51 11.35
N GLU A 45 10.52 -4.10 12.46
CA GLU A 45 9.09 -4.37 12.69
C GLU A 45 8.23 -3.65 11.67
N ARG A 46 8.59 -2.42 11.33
CA ARG A 46 7.89 -1.63 10.33
C ARG A 46 8.02 -2.26 8.94
N ILE A 47 9.22 -2.75 8.62
CA ILE A 47 9.47 -3.43 7.34
C ILE A 47 8.59 -4.68 7.23
N LYS A 48 8.52 -5.48 8.29
CA LYS A 48 7.67 -6.69 8.31
C LYS A 48 6.21 -6.34 8.10
N TYR A 49 5.74 -5.29 8.76
CA TYR A 49 4.38 -4.81 8.63
C TYR A 49 4.08 -4.38 7.19
N LEU A 50 4.97 -3.58 6.61
CA LEU A 50 4.79 -3.08 5.25
C LEU A 50 4.83 -4.20 4.21
N LYS A 51 5.63 -5.24 4.44
CA LYS A 51 5.63 -6.42 3.55
C LYS A 51 4.28 -7.14 3.59
N LYS A 52 3.64 -7.20 4.75
CA LYS A 52 2.29 -7.75 4.86
C LYS A 52 1.27 -6.87 4.14
N VAL A 53 1.45 -5.55 4.17
CA VAL A 53 0.62 -4.61 3.44
C VAL A 53 0.73 -4.86 1.94
N VAL A 54 1.95 -5.04 1.41
CA VAL A 54 2.16 -5.37 -0.01
C VAL A 54 1.44 -6.67 -0.36
N ASN A 55 1.54 -7.70 0.48
CA ASN A 55 0.85 -8.95 0.26
C ASN A 55 -0.67 -8.75 0.13
N GLU A 56 -1.25 -7.94 1.01
CA GLU A 56 -2.69 -7.64 0.94
C GLU A 56 -3.04 -6.85 -0.32
N LEU A 57 -2.18 -5.91 -0.72
CA LEU A 57 -2.38 -5.16 -1.95
C LEU A 57 -2.40 -6.06 -3.18
N GLU A 58 -1.54 -7.06 -3.22
CA GLU A 58 -1.48 -7.99 -4.34
C GLU A 58 -2.74 -8.85 -4.46
N LYS A 59 -3.51 -8.99 -3.38
CA LYS A 59 -4.78 -9.70 -3.39
C LYS A 59 -5.95 -8.86 -3.88
N LEU A 60 -5.78 -7.56 -3.97
CA LEU A 60 -6.81 -6.67 -4.47
C LEU A 60 -6.81 -6.63 -5.98
#